data_c0dec49bd00bf14de85e66275f425db0
#
_entry.id   c0dec49bd00bf14de85e66275f425db0
#
_cell.length_a   1.000
_cell.length_b   1.000
_cell.length_c   1.000
_cell.angle_alpha   90.00
_cell.angle_beta   90.00
_cell.angle_gamma   90.00
#
_symmetry.space_group_name_H-M   'P 1'
#
loop_
_entity.id
_entity.type
_entity.pdbx_description
1 polymer ?
#
loop_
_entity_poly.entity_id
_entity_poly.type
_entity_poly.pdbx_seq_one_letter_code
_entity_poly.pdbx_strand_id
1 'polypeptide(L)'
;MFFYDSMMKVVTQDVRGLLNTPASLRCSLQNPQEVLIVTWQKIKAVSPENMITYSKNHGVVVQPAYKDKINITQLGLMNSTSTFWNTTLEDEACYKCLFNTFGSGKISGIACLTLFGESL
;
A
#
# COMPACT_ATOMS: atom_id res chain seq x y z
N MET A 1 -1.68 11.88 25.55
CA MET A 1 -2.80 11.35 25.43
C MET A 1 -3.34 11.03 24.08
N PHE A 2 -4.59 11.19 23.85
CA PHE A 2 -5.21 10.81 22.61
C PHE A 2 -4.73 11.59 21.40
N PHE A 3 -3.98 12.62 21.57
CA PHE A 3 -3.40 13.36 20.44
C PHE A 3 -2.32 12.57 19.72
N TYR A 4 -1.70 11.62 20.39
CA TYR A 4 -0.66 10.84 19.77
C TYR A 4 -1.16 10.06 18.56
N ASP A 5 -2.35 9.47 18.69
CA ASP A 5 -2.89 8.67 17.59
C ASP A 5 -3.11 9.51 16.35
N SER A 6 -3.58 10.75 16.51
CA SER A 6 -3.73 11.65 15.38
C SER A 6 -2.40 12.01 14.75
N MET A 7 -1.37 12.18 15.56
CA MET A 7 -0.06 12.59 15.08
C MET A 7 0.66 11.48 14.33
N MET A 8 0.28 10.22 14.56
CA MET A 8 0.89 9.07 13.92
C MET A 8 0.00 8.43 12.86
N LYS A 9 -0.87 9.22 12.30
CA LYS A 9 -1.88 8.72 11.40
C LYS A 9 -1.35 8.53 9.99
N VAL A 10 -1.79 7.44 9.37
CA VAL A 10 -1.60 7.20 7.94
C VAL A 10 -2.92 7.50 7.25
N VAL A 11 -2.86 8.35 6.25
CA VAL A 11 -4.03 8.71 5.45
C VAL A 11 -4.10 7.78 4.26
N THR A 12 -5.24 7.11 4.11
CA THR A 12 -5.53 6.22 3.00
C THR A 12 -6.90 6.54 2.42
N GLN A 13 -7.19 5.98 1.28
CA GLN A 13 -8.48 6.14 0.64
C GLN A 13 -8.82 4.84 -0.08
N ASP A 14 -10.05 4.35 0.16
CA ASP A 14 -10.54 3.19 -0.57
C ASP A 14 -10.77 3.55 -2.03
N VAL A 15 -10.57 2.56 -2.89
CA VAL A 15 -10.62 2.76 -4.34
C VAL A 15 -11.62 1.79 -4.94
N ARG A 16 -12.39 2.28 -5.91
CA ARG A 16 -13.26 1.45 -6.74
C ARG A 16 -12.79 1.57 -8.18
N GLY A 17 -12.67 0.43 -8.83
CA GLY A 17 -12.17 0.42 -10.20
C GLY A 17 -12.84 -0.63 -11.06
N LEU A 18 -12.61 -0.48 -12.38
CA LEU A 18 -13.09 -1.45 -13.36
C LEU A 18 -12.07 -2.57 -13.50
N LEU A 19 -12.58 -3.79 -13.62
CA LEU A 19 -11.73 -4.92 -13.95
C LEU A 19 -10.98 -4.67 -15.27
N ASN A 20 -9.78 -5.19 -15.35
CA ASN A 20 -8.92 -5.11 -16.53
C ASN A 20 -8.47 -3.69 -16.85
N THR A 21 -8.47 -2.81 -15.85
CA THR A 21 -7.89 -1.48 -15.96
C THR A 21 -6.90 -1.27 -14.83
N PRO A 22 -6.02 -0.26 -14.93
CA PRO A 22 -5.12 0.04 -13.83
C PRO A 22 -5.86 0.56 -12.60
N ALA A 23 -5.32 0.28 -11.43
CA ALA A 23 -5.82 0.83 -10.18
C ALA A 23 -4.65 1.20 -9.29
N SER A 24 -4.74 2.34 -8.63
CA SER A 24 -3.68 2.83 -7.74
C SER A 24 -4.20 3.02 -6.34
N LEU A 25 -3.41 2.56 -5.37
CA LEU A 25 -3.67 2.75 -3.95
C LEU A 25 -2.60 3.69 -3.39
N ARG A 26 -3.02 4.62 -2.54
CA ARG A 26 -2.12 5.63 -1.98
C ARG A 26 -2.15 5.61 -0.48
N CYS A 27 -0.98 5.82 0.10
CA CYS A 27 -0.82 6.00 1.53
C CYS A 27 0.09 7.18 1.81
N SER A 28 -0.30 8.00 2.76
CA SER A 28 0.50 9.15 3.18
C SER A 28 0.65 9.15 4.68
N LEU A 29 1.88 9.27 5.14
CA LEU A 29 2.15 9.45 6.56
C LEU A 29 1.94 10.91 6.89
N GLN A 30 1.04 11.18 7.82
CA GLN A 30 0.57 12.54 8.07
C GLN A 30 1.63 13.43 8.71
N ASN A 31 2.38 12.89 9.66
CA ASN A 31 3.40 13.65 10.35
C ASN A 31 4.79 13.19 9.94
N PRO A 32 5.75 14.11 9.80
CA PRO A 32 7.11 13.73 9.40
C PRO A 32 7.73 12.73 10.36
N GLN A 33 8.32 11.69 9.79
CA GLN A 33 9.03 10.65 10.51
C GLN A 33 10.22 10.23 9.65
N GLU A 34 11.23 9.67 10.29
CA GLU A 34 12.29 9.04 9.51
C GLU A 34 11.84 7.64 9.14
N VAL A 35 11.40 7.46 7.91
CA VAL A 35 10.92 6.19 7.41
C VAL A 35 12.06 5.41 6.80
N LEU A 36 12.27 4.20 7.27
CA LEU A 36 13.34 3.32 6.78
C LEU A 36 12.88 2.51 5.58
N ILE A 37 11.66 2.00 5.64
CA ILE A 37 11.13 1.16 4.56
C ILE A 37 9.61 1.27 4.54
N VAL A 38 9.05 1.25 3.34
CA VAL A 38 7.61 1.18 3.12
C VAL A 38 7.31 -0.19 2.56
N THR A 39 6.34 -0.89 3.16
CA THR A 39 5.92 -2.22 2.71
C THR A 39 4.44 -2.19 2.39
N TRP A 40 4.08 -2.71 1.22
CA TRP A 40 2.68 -2.96 0.88
C TRP A 40 2.40 -4.43 1.05
N GLN A 41 1.29 -4.73 1.72
CA GLN A 41 0.86 -6.10 2.01
C GLN A 41 -0.57 -6.30 1.57
N LYS A 42 -0.87 -7.49 1.07
CA LYS A 42 -2.24 -7.90 0.85
C LYS A 42 -2.76 -8.55 2.12
N ILE A 43 -3.91 -8.11 2.59
CA ILE A 43 -4.52 -8.69 3.79
C ILE A 43 -5.23 -9.97 3.39
N LYS A 44 -4.83 -11.06 4.02
CA LYS A 44 -5.40 -12.39 3.78
C LYS A 44 -5.92 -12.97 5.09
N ALA A 45 -6.72 -14.04 4.99
CA ALA A 45 -7.40 -14.62 6.14
C ALA A 45 -6.46 -15.07 7.26
N VAL A 46 -5.31 -15.64 6.90
CA VAL A 46 -4.38 -16.17 7.89
C VAL A 46 -3.38 -15.12 8.33
N SER A 47 -2.72 -14.48 7.37
CA SER A 47 -1.72 -13.47 7.66
C SER A 47 -1.52 -12.57 6.46
N PRO A 48 -1.04 -11.33 6.67
CA PRO A 48 -0.74 -10.45 5.55
C PRO A 48 0.39 -11.02 4.69
N GLU A 49 0.30 -10.78 3.40
CA GLU A 49 1.31 -11.23 2.45
C GLU A 49 2.06 -10.04 1.90
N ASN A 50 3.39 -10.06 2.02
CA ASN A 50 4.22 -9.00 1.48
C ASN A 50 4.16 -9.00 -0.05
N MET A 51 4.00 -7.81 -0.62
CA MET A 51 3.89 -7.63 -2.06
C MET A 51 5.10 -6.89 -2.63
N ILE A 52 5.39 -5.73 -2.07
CA ILE A 52 6.40 -4.84 -2.62
C ILE A 52 6.91 -3.95 -1.50
N THR A 53 8.20 -3.64 -1.54
CA THR A 53 8.82 -2.74 -0.57
C THR A 53 9.61 -1.66 -1.29
N TYR A 54 9.83 -0.56 -0.58
CA TYR A 54 10.70 0.50 -1.05
C TYR A 54 11.53 1.02 0.11
N SER A 55 12.83 1.08 -0.11
CA SER A 55 13.76 1.68 0.84
C SER A 55 14.82 2.46 0.07
N LYS A 56 15.46 3.39 0.78
CA LYS A 56 16.50 4.21 0.17
C LYS A 56 17.68 3.38 -0.31
N ASN A 57 18.01 2.34 0.46
CA ASN A 57 19.21 1.55 0.19
C ASN A 57 19.00 0.47 -0.87
N HIS A 58 17.80 -0.07 -0.96
CA HIS A 58 17.53 -1.22 -1.83
C HIS A 58 16.57 -0.90 -2.98
N GLY A 59 16.00 0.30 -3.00
CA GLY A 59 15.02 0.66 -4.01
C GLY A 59 13.75 -0.17 -3.88
N VAL A 60 13.10 -0.39 -5.01
CA VAL A 60 11.86 -1.16 -5.08
C VAL A 60 12.19 -2.65 -5.18
N VAL A 61 11.59 -3.45 -4.30
CA VAL A 61 11.72 -4.91 -4.34
C VAL A 61 10.33 -5.50 -4.43
N VAL A 62 10.04 -6.20 -5.52
CA VAL A 62 8.74 -6.83 -5.76
C VAL A 62 8.87 -8.31 -5.45
N GLN A 63 7.93 -8.84 -4.66
CA GLN A 63 7.91 -10.26 -4.37
C GLN A 63 7.57 -11.05 -5.64
N PRO A 64 8.12 -12.25 -5.82
CA PRO A 64 7.94 -13.01 -7.08
C PRO A 64 6.50 -13.19 -7.50
N ALA A 65 5.59 -13.41 -6.56
CA ALA A 65 4.18 -13.62 -6.88
C ALA A 65 3.50 -12.38 -7.48
N TYR A 66 4.11 -11.20 -7.30
CA TYR A 66 3.54 -9.93 -7.74
C TYR A 66 4.33 -9.28 -8.86
N LYS A 67 5.35 -9.96 -9.35
CA LYS A 67 6.14 -9.48 -10.47
C LYS A 67 5.22 -9.27 -11.68
N ASP A 68 5.41 -8.15 -12.36
CA ASP A 68 4.60 -7.74 -13.52
C ASP A 68 3.13 -7.47 -13.20
N LYS A 69 2.75 -7.52 -11.93
CA LYS A 69 1.39 -7.26 -11.49
C LYS A 69 1.24 -5.87 -10.89
N ILE A 70 2.20 -5.47 -10.08
CA ILE A 70 2.15 -4.24 -9.31
C ILE A 70 3.52 -3.57 -9.30
N ASN A 71 3.53 -2.26 -9.21
CA ASN A 71 4.76 -1.52 -8.97
C ASN A 71 4.46 -0.29 -8.12
N ILE A 72 5.49 0.28 -7.53
CA ILE A 72 5.35 1.55 -6.84
C ILE A 72 5.55 2.65 -7.88
N THR A 73 4.54 3.48 -8.06
CA THR A 73 4.56 4.54 -9.06
C THR A 73 4.83 5.91 -8.45
N GLN A 74 4.73 6.02 -7.12
CA GLN A 74 5.20 7.20 -6.40
C GLN A 74 6.23 6.73 -5.37
N LEU A 75 7.48 7.06 -5.63
CA LEU A 75 8.61 6.59 -4.83
C LEU A 75 8.89 7.57 -3.69
N GLY A 76 8.07 7.54 -2.67
CA GLY A 76 8.28 8.37 -1.50
C GLY A 76 8.30 7.52 -0.26
N LEU A 77 9.05 7.96 0.74
CA LEU A 77 9.07 7.28 2.03
C LEU A 77 7.94 7.72 2.93
N MET A 78 7.36 8.90 2.67
CA MET A 78 6.20 9.38 3.42
C MET A 78 4.93 9.34 2.60
N ASN A 79 5.04 9.30 1.28
CA ASN A 79 3.92 9.21 0.36
C ASN A 79 4.23 8.09 -0.61
N SER A 80 3.39 7.08 -0.63
CA SER A 80 3.61 5.90 -1.46
C SER A 80 2.37 5.57 -2.25
N THR A 81 2.54 5.30 -3.54
CA THR A 81 1.46 4.87 -4.41
C THR A 81 1.87 3.56 -5.07
N SER A 82 1.02 2.55 -4.92
CA SER A 82 1.18 1.27 -5.61
C SER A 82 0.14 1.16 -6.69
N THR A 83 0.54 0.74 -7.89
CA THR A 83 -0.35 0.63 -9.03
C THR A 83 -0.40 -0.81 -9.53
N PHE A 84 -1.62 -1.32 -9.63
CA PHE A 84 -1.90 -2.57 -10.32
C PHE A 84 -2.08 -2.23 -11.80
N TRP A 85 -1.31 -2.89 -12.67
CA TRP A 85 -1.35 -2.55 -14.09
C TRP A 85 -2.61 -3.02 -14.78
N ASN A 86 -3.10 -4.19 -14.38
CA ASN A 86 -4.27 -4.80 -15.00
C ASN A 86 -5.00 -5.61 -13.95
N THR A 87 -6.07 -5.05 -13.41
CA THR A 87 -6.76 -5.66 -12.28
C THR A 87 -7.55 -6.88 -12.68
N THR A 88 -7.54 -7.88 -11.79
CA THR A 88 -8.36 -9.09 -11.91
C THR A 88 -9.18 -9.24 -10.63
N LEU A 89 -10.11 -10.17 -10.60
CA LEU A 89 -10.95 -10.40 -9.43
C LEU A 89 -10.12 -10.75 -8.19
N GLU A 90 -8.99 -11.40 -8.39
CA GLU A 90 -8.11 -11.75 -7.27
C GLU A 90 -7.52 -10.52 -6.58
N ASP A 91 -7.49 -9.39 -7.26
CA ASP A 91 -6.94 -8.18 -6.69
C ASP A 91 -7.91 -7.45 -5.77
N GLU A 92 -9.19 -7.82 -5.80
CA GLU A 92 -10.16 -7.22 -4.90
C GLU A 92 -9.86 -7.69 -3.49
N ALA A 93 -9.38 -6.77 -2.67
CA ALA A 93 -8.94 -7.06 -1.32
C ALA A 93 -8.66 -5.75 -0.60
N CYS A 94 -8.33 -5.87 0.68
CA CYS A 94 -7.79 -4.75 1.42
C CYS A 94 -6.27 -4.91 1.52
N TYR A 95 -5.59 -3.80 1.48
CA TYR A 95 -4.13 -3.74 1.44
C TYR A 95 -3.63 -2.85 2.56
N LYS A 96 -2.53 -3.28 3.18
CA LYS A 96 -1.89 -2.51 4.24
C LYS A 96 -0.63 -1.88 3.71
N CYS A 97 -0.48 -0.58 3.93
CA CYS A 97 0.80 0.10 3.75
C CYS A 97 1.43 0.26 5.11
N LEU A 98 2.66 -0.18 5.25
CA LEU A 98 3.36 -0.23 6.51
C LEU A 98 4.61 0.63 6.42
N PHE A 99 4.67 1.66 7.26
CA PHE A 99 5.83 2.54 7.36
C PHE A 99 6.65 2.09 8.56
N ASN A 100 7.84 1.56 8.29
CA ASN A 100 8.75 1.18 9.35
C ASN A 100 9.66 2.37 9.63
N THR A 101 9.50 2.99 10.80
CA THR A 101 10.16 4.23 11.14
C THR A 101 11.30 4.00 12.11
N PHE A 102 12.25 4.93 12.09
CA PHE A 102 13.29 4.97 13.11
C PHE A 102 12.72 5.69 14.33
N GLY A 103 12.54 4.96 15.40
CA GLY A 103 12.11 5.53 16.68
C GLY A 103 10.63 5.42 16.99
N SER A 104 9.74 5.44 15.99
CA SER A 104 8.30 5.36 16.21
C SER A 104 7.69 4.00 15.90
N GLY A 105 8.54 3.05 15.52
CA GLY A 105 8.09 1.71 15.18
C GLY A 105 7.35 1.66 13.86
N LYS A 106 6.44 0.70 13.76
CA LYS A 106 5.66 0.48 12.53
C LYS A 106 4.34 1.22 12.61
N ILE A 107 4.06 2.02 11.59
CA ILE A 107 2.83 2.78 11.48
C ILE A 107 2.15 2.35 10.19
N SER A 108 0.88 2.02 10.23
CA SER A 108 0.21 1.46 9.06
C SER A 108 -1.15 2.07 8.80
N GLY A 109 -1.60 1.90 7.56
CA GLY A 109 -2.94 2.23 7.14
C GLY A 109 -3.46 1.13 6.23
N ILE A 110 -4.76 1.11 6.02
CA ILE A 110 -5.41 0.11 5.18
C ILE A 110 -6.22 0.82 4.12
N ALA A 111 -6.06 0.38 2.86
CA ALA A 111 -6.85 0.85 1.73
C ALA A 111 -7.45 -0.36 1.05
N CYS A 112 -8.74 -0.31 0.78
CA CYS A 112 -9.44 -1.43 0.16
C CYS A 112 -9.75 -1.13 -1.29
N LEU A 113 -9.58 -2.13 -2.13
CA LEU A 113 -9.84 -2.06 -3.57
C LEU A 113 -11.07 -2.91 -3.87
N THR A 114 -12.09 -2.25 -4.40
CA THR A 114 -13.31 -2.91 -4.88
C THR A 114 -13.32 -2.85 -6.39
N LEU A 115 -13.54 -3.98 -7.03
CA LEU A 115 -13.51 -4.07 -8.49
C LEU A 115 -14.88 -4.50 -9.01
N PHE A 116 -15.24 -3.95 -10.16
CA PHE A 116 -16.48 -4.34 -10.82
C PHE A 116 -16.22 -4.48 -12.30
N GLY A 117 -16.99 -5.38 -12.92
CA GLY A 117 -16.91 -5.58 -14.34
C GLY A 117 -17.89 -4.68 -15.07
N GLU A 118 -17.74 -4.65 -16.39
CA GLU A 118 -18.71 -3.98 -17.22
C GLU A 118 -20.03 -4.72 -17.18
N SER A 119 -21.09 -3.97 -17.03
CA SER A 119 -22.42 -4.53 -17.13
C SER A 119 -22.75 -4.78 -18.60
N LEU A 120 -23.31 -5.92 -18.89
CA LEU A 120 -23.68 -6.27 -20.27
C LEU A 120 -25.14 -6.03 -20.53
#